data_2eb5d4080d756f61f1aca0423bcda265
#
_entry.id   2eb5d4080d756f61f1aca0423bcda265
#
_cell.length_a   1.000
_cell.length_b   1.000
_cell.length_c   1.000
_cell.angle_alpha   90.00
_cell.angle_beta   90.00
_cell.angle_gamma   90.00
#
_symmetry.space_group_name_H-M   'P 1'
#
loop_
_entity.id
_entity.type
_entity.pdbx_description
1 polymer ?
#
loop_
_entity_poly.entity_id
_entity_poly.type
_entity_poly.pdbx_seq_one_letter_code
_entity_poly.pdbx_strand_id
1 'polypeptide(L)'
;MGYTGAESLVWIDWVMLGILALSVLNGLTRGLVKQALGFAGLFVSLYLADRWAPAVALWLNNSFDLSTHIRAFLLPLLGDYRLEPTVLAVLSYLLVWCLVSAAFGLLGLFLESVTKLPLVSSANRLGGAILGALKGGVIVFIIASLLSFLPASTKLGSLGQRSYVAAQVRYISPVFYQHLRDLISRIWLP
;
A
#
# COMPACT_ATOMS: atom_id res chain seq x y z
N MET A 1 -33.79 -1.32 20.45
CA MET A 1 -34.12 -1.45 19.03
C MET A 1 -33.23 -2.53 18.46
N GLY A 2 -33.82 -3.69 18.17
CA GLY A 2 -33.09 -4.88 17.77
C GLY A 2 -32.49 -4.75 16.37
N TYR A 3 -31.21 -5.06 16.28
CA TYR A 3 -30.51 -5.27 15.00
C TYR A 3 -30.90 -6.63 14.43
N THR A 4 -32.08 -6.72 13.86
CA THR A 4 -32.52 -7.84 13.03
C THR A 4 -32.09 -7.52 11.60
N GLY A 5 -30.93 -7.98 11.18
CA GLY A 5 -30.46 -7.72 9.81
C GLY A 5 -29.16 -8.40 9.40
N ALA A 6 -28.62 -9.31 10.25
CA ALA A 6 -27.44 -10.10 9.90
C ALA A 6 -27.86 -11.45 9.26
N GLU A 7 -28.74 -11.41 8.27
CA GLU A 7 -29.35 -12.64 7.74
C GLU A 7 -28.79 -13.07 6.39
N SER A 8 -27.67 -12.85 6.04
CA SER A 8 -26.91 -13.53 4.98
C SER A 8 -25.72 -12.67 4.59
N LEU A 9 -24.56 -13.28 4.55
CA LEU A 9 -23.38 -12.69 3.94
C LEU A 9 -23.76 -12.22 2.54
N VAL A 10 -23.68 -10.92 2.32
CA VAL A 10 -23.89 -10.32 1.00
C VAL A 10 -22.68 -10.68 0.13
N TRP A 11 -22.85 -10.76 -1.19
CA TRP A 11 -21.76 -11.12 -2.11
C TRP A 11 -20.46 -10.30 -1.86
N ILE A 12 -20.58 -9.07 -1.38
CA ILE A 12 -19.44 -8.21 -1.06
C ILE A 12 -18.65 -8.70 0.17
N ASP A 13 -19.32 -9.35 1.12
CA ASP A 13 -18.65 -9.99 2.27
C ASP A 13 -17.79 -11.16 1.80
N TRP A 14 -18.26 -11.93 0.83
CA TRP A 14 -17.49 -13.00 0.20
C TRP A 14 -16.27 -12.48 -0.54
N VAL A 15 -16.39 -11.33 -1.21
CA VAL A 15 -15.23 -10.66 -1.85
C VAL A 15 -14.22 -10.22 -0.79
N MET A 16 -14.67 -9.60 0.31
CA MET A 16 -13.79 -9.17 1.40
C MET A 16 -13.10 -10.36 2.09
N LEU A 17 -13.84 -11.42 2.36
CA LEU A 17 -13.30 -12.65 2.92
C LEU A 17 -12.30 -13.31 1.94
N GLY A 18 -12.61 -13.29 0.65
CA GLY A 18 -11.72 -13.76 -0.42
C GLY A 18 -10.41 -12.97 -0.46
N ILE A 19 -10.47 -11.64 -0.36
CA ILE A 19 -9.27 -10.79 -0.27
C ILE A 19 -8.45 -11.13 0.97
N LEU A 20 -9.10 -11.32 2.12
CA LEU A 20 -8.42 -11.71 3.35
C LEU A 20 -7.76 -13.09 3.22
N ALA A 21 -8.49 -14.08 2.73
CA ALA A 21 -7.99 -15.44 2.52
C ALA A 21 -6.80 -15.46 1.54
N LEU A 22 -6.92 -14.78 0.40
CA LEU A 22 -5.84 -14.65 -0.58
C LEU A 22 -4.61 -13.93 0.00
N SER A 23 -4.81 -12.93 0.85
CA SER A 23 -3.72 -12.23 1.53
C SER A 23 -2.98 -13.14 2.51
N VAL A 24 -3.72 -13.97 3.26
CA VAL A 24 -3.14 -14.98 4.17
C VAL A 24 -2.39 -16.06 3.39
N LEU A 25 -3.00 -16.60 2.34
CA LEU A 25 -2.36 -17.63 1.49
C LEU A 25 -1.09 -17.09 0.82
N ASN A 26 -1.14 -15.88 0.30
CA ASN A 26 0.04 -15.20 -0.26
C ASN A 26 1.09 -14.94 0.82
N GLY A 27 0.66 -14.67 2.05
CA GLY A 27 1.52 -14.55 3.21
C GLY A 27 2.24 -15.86 3.56
N LEU A 28 1.51 -16.96 3.59
CA LEU A 28 2.03 -18.32 3.83
C LEU A 28 3.06 -18.72 2.76
N THR A 29 2.80 -18.41 1.49
CA THR A 29 3.69 -18.80 0.39
C THR A 29 4.95 -17.94 0.32
N ARG A 30 4.84 -16.63 0.57
CA ARG A 30 5.98 -15.70 0.54
C ARG A 30 6.85 -15.75 1.79
N GLY A 31 6.28 -16.10 2.93
CA GLY A 31 6.94 -16.08 4.22
C GLY A 31 7.14 -14.68 4.80
N LEU A 32 7.49 -14.66 6.10
CA LEU A 32 7.71 -13.43 6.88
C LEU A 32 8.88 -12.61 6.34
N VAL A 33 10.03 -13.25 6.12
CA VAL A 33 11.28 -12.59 5.74
C VAL A 33 11.12 -11.83 4.42
N LYS A 34 10.52 -12.46 3.41
CA LYS A 34 10.32 -11.83 2.10
C LYS A 34 9.33 -10.66 2.17
N GLN A 35 8.29 -10.77 3.00
CA GLN A 35 7.35 -9.68 3.22
C GLN A 35 7.98 -8.53 4.00
N ALA A 36 8.69 -8.80 5.08
CA ALA A 36 9.42 -7.79 5.86
C ALA A 36 10.44 -7.06 5.00
N LEU A 37 11.20 -7.79 4.17
CA LEU A 37 12.13 -7.19 3.24
C LEU A 37 11.43 -6.31 2.19
N GLY A 38 10.27 -6.74 1.71
CA GLY A 38 9.44 -5.94 0.79
C GLY A 38 8.96 -4.63 1.42
N PHE A 39 8.53 -4.66 2.69
CA PHE A 39 8.16 -3.45 3.43
C PHE A 39 9.38 -2.55 3.68
N ALA A 40 10.49 -3.12 4.16
CA ALA A 40 11.73 -2.37 4.35
C ALA A 40 12.19 -1.74 3.04
N GLY A 41 12.17 -2.52 1.95
CA GLY A 41 12.51 -2.05 0.61
C GLY A 41 11.64 -0.89 0.16
N LEU A 42 10.31 -0.93 0.41
CA LEU A 42 9.40 0.16 0.08
C LEU A 42 9.81 1.47 0.81
N PHE A 43 9.98 1.42 2.13
CA PHE A 43 10.34 2.62 2.90
C PHE A 43 11.72 3.15 2.55
N VAL A 44 12.70 2.25 2.43
CA VAL A 44 14.07 2.62 2.08
C VAL A 44 14.12 3.19 0.65
N SER A 45 13.39 2.61 -0.30
CA SER A 45 13.37 3.12 -1.68
C SER A 45 12.73 4.50 -1.77
N LEU A 46 11.64 4.75 -1.03
CA LEU A 46 11.00 6.08 -0.97
C LEU A 46 11.95 7.11 -0.35
N TYR A 47 12.60 6.76 0.77
CA TYR A 47 13.55 7.64 1.43
C TYR A 47 14.76 7.98 0.55
N LEU A 48 15.36 6.96 -0.08
CA LEU A 48 16.51 7.15 -0.97
C LEU A 48 16.11 7.88 -2.26
N ALA A 49 14.90 7.65 -2.77
CA ALA A 49 14.38 8.39 -3.92
C ALA A 49 14.28 9.88 -3.60
N ASP A 50 13.69 10.24 -2.43
CA ASP A 50 13.61 11.63 -2.00
C ASP A 50 15.01 12.28 -1.87
N ARG A 51 15.97 11.54 -1.34
CA ARG A 51 17.32 12.05 -1.10
C ARG A 51 18.17 12.18 -2.36
N TRP A 52 18.05 11.25 -3.31
CA TRP A 52 18.94 11.14 -4.46
C TRP A 52 18.31 11.61 -5.78
N ALA A 53 16.98 11.71 -5.87
CA ALA A 53 16.32 12.18 -7.09
C ALA A 53 16.82 13.54 -7.59
N PRO A 54 17.09 14.55 -6.75
CA PRO A 54 17.61 15.85 -7.22
C PRO A 54 18.98 15.71 -7.89
N ALA A 55 19.88 14.93 -7.31
CA ALA A 55 21.20 14.68 -7.88
C ALA A 55 21.13 13.91 -9.20
N VAL A 56 20.24 12.91 -9.26
CA VAL A 56 19.99 12.13 -10.49
C VAL A 56 19.35 13.01 -11.57
N ALA A 57 18.43 13.91 -11.21
CA ALA A 57 17.84 14.86 -12.15
C ALA A 57 18.90 15.76 -12.80
N LEU A 58 19.80 16.31 -11.99
CA LEU A 58 20.91 17.12 -12.48
C LEU A 58 21.84 16.31 -13.39
N TRP A 59 22.19 15.08 -12.98
CA TRP A 59 23.03 14.20 -13.79
C TRP A 59 22.38 13.84 -15.12
N LEU A 60 21.12 13.47 -15.13
CA LEU A 60 20.37 13.14 -16.33
C LEU A 60 20.28 14.35 -17.28
N ASN A 61 20.03 15.53 -16.73
CA ASN A 61 19.95 16.74 -17.52
C ASN A 61 21.30 17.10 -18.14
N ASN A 62 22.39 17.03 -17.36
CA ASN A 62 23.73 17.36 -17.84
C ASN A 62 24.25 16.34 -18.88
N SER A 63 23.86 15.06 -18.74
CA SER A 63 24.36 13.98 -19.63
C SER A 63 23.53 13.86 -20.93
N PHE A 64 22.23 14.13 -20.87
CA PHE A 64 21.31 13.83 -21.97
C PHE A 64 20.44 15.02 -22.41
N ASP A 65 20.63 16.22 -21.80
CA ASP A 65 19.82 17.42 -22.04
C ASP A 65 18.30 17.13 -22.06
N LEU A 66 17.87 16.33 -21.06
CA LEU A 66 16.49 15.86 -20.98
C LEU A 66 15.47 16.99 -20.88
N SER A 67 15.83 18.10 -20.24
CA SER A 67 14.96 19.27 -20.13
C SER A 67 14.53 19.80 -21.50
N THR A 68 15.44 19.89 -22.46
CA THR A 68 15.15 20.32 -23.82
C THR A 68 14.24 19.33 -24.56
N HIS A 69 14.48 18.03 -24.40
CA HIS A 69 13.64 17.00 -25.01
C HIS A 69 12.23 16.97 -24.40
N ILE A 70 12.13 17.04 -23.07
CA ILE A 70 10.83 17.13 -22.37
C ILE A 70 10.06 18.37 -22.81
N ARG A 71 10.72 19.50 -22.91
CA ARG A 71 10.10 20.75 -23.39
C ARG A 71 9.59 20.62 -24.80
N ALA A 72 10.41 20.11 -25.73
CA ALA A 72 10.02 19.89 -27.11
C ALA A 72 8.78 18.98 -27.26
N PHE A 73 8.66 17.97 -26.36
CA PHE A 73 7.51 17.07 -26.33
C PHE A 73 6.26 17.71 -25.73
N LEU A 74 6.41 18.50 -24.65
CA LEU A 74 5.28 19.08 -23.93
C LEU A 74 4.73 20.37 -24.57
N LEU A 75 5.57 21.14 -25.25
CA LEU A 75 5.19 22.41 -25.85
C LEU A 75 3.96 22.33 -26.78
N PRO A 76 3.84 21.33 -27.71
CA PRO A 76 2.67 21.21 -28.57
C PRO A 76 1.41 20.75 -27.85
N LEU A 77 1.54 20.11 -26.67
CA LEU A 77 0.43 19.53 -25.91
C LEU A 77 -0.14 20.51 -24.86
N LEU A 78 0.72 21.25 -24.19
CA LEU A 78 0.39 22.03 -23.00
C LEU A 78 0.71 23.54 -23.13
N GLY A 79 1.25 23.98 -24.28
CA GLY A 79 1.65 25.36 -24.46
C GLY A 79 2.91 25.72 -23.64
N ASP A 80 3.08 26.98 -23.29
CA ASP A 80 4.31 27.50 -22.64
C ASP A 80 4.35 27.30 -21.12
N TYR A 81 3.69 26.25 -20.59
CA TYR A 81 3.82 25.88 -19.18
C TYR A 81 5.18 25.22 -18.94
N ARG A 82 5.96 25.79 -18.03
CA ARG A 82 7.29 25.29 -17.66
C ARG A 82 7.16 24.07 -16.72
N LEU A 83 6.78 22.93 -17.29
CA LEU A 83 6.64 21.68 -16.55
C LEU A 83 7.90 20.78 -16.61
N GLU A 84 8.89 21.16 -17.41
CA GLU A 84 10.11 20.37 -17.59
C GLU A 84 10.82 20.00 -16.28
N PRO A 85 11.01 20.93 -15.31
CA PRO A 85 11.67 20.59 -14.07
C PRO A 85 10.86 19.60 -13.23
N THR A 86 9.53 19.73 -13.26
CA THR A 86 8.64 18.84 -12.52
C THR A 86 8.65 17.43 -13.11
N VAL A 87 8.57 17.32 -14.43
CA VAL A 87 8.63 16.04 -15.13
C VAL A 87 9.98 15.36 -14.90
N LEU A 88 11.07 16.11 -15.03
CA LEU A 88 12.42 15.60 -14.80
C LEU A 88 12.59 15.12 -13.35
N ALA A 89 12.07 15.88 -12.37
CA ALA A 89 12.10 15.49 -10.96
C ALA A 89 11.31 14.18 -10.71
N VAL A 90 10.11 14.06 -11.27
CA VAL A 90 9.28 12.84 -11.15
C VAL A 90 9.96 11.65 -11.80
N LEU A 91 10.52 11.80 -13.01
CA LEU A 91 11.24 10.73 -13.70
C LEU A 91 12.46 10.26 -12.89
N SER A 92 13.24 11.20 -12.35
CA SER A 92 14.40 10.90 -11.53
C SER A 92 14.02 10.19 -10.23
N TYR A 93 12.94 10.64 -9.59
CA TYR A 93 12.38 10.01 -8.40
C TYR A 93 11.97 8.56 -8.69
N LEU A 94 11.19 8.34 -9.75
CA LEU A 94 10.76 7.00 -10.16
C LEU A 94 11.94 6.10 -10.52
N LEU A 95 12.96 6.63 -11.19
CA LEU A 95 14.16 5.88 -11.55
C LEU A 95 14.87 5.37 -10.29
N VAL A 96 15.16 6.25 -9.33
CA VAL A 96 15.81 5.86 -8.07
C VAL A 96 14.94 4.87 -7.31
N TRP A 97 13.65 5.15 -7.19
CA TRP A 97 12.71 4.27 -6.51
C TRP A 97 12.68 2.87 -7.14
N CYS A 98 12.62 2.76 -8.47
CA CYS A 98 12.63 1.49 -9.18
C CYS A 98 13.96 0.73 -8.98
N LEU A 99 15.09 1.42 -9.08
CA LEU A 99 16.41 0.78 -8.91
C LEU A 99 16.61 0.23 -7.51
N VAL A 100 16.28 1.02 -6.48
CA VAL A 100 16.39 0.59 -5.09
C VAL A 100 15.40 -0.54 -4.80
N SER A 101 14.16 -0.43 -5.26
CA SER A 101 13.14 -1.48 -5.11
C SER A 101 13.57 -2.78 -5.79
N ALA A 102 14.17 -2.71 -6.98
CA ALA A 102 14.70 -3.87 -7.68
C ALA A 102 15.85 -4.53 -6.89
N ALA A 103 16.77 -3.73 -6.32
CA ALA A 103 17.84 -4.24 -5.46
C ALA A 103 17.30 -5.00 -4.24
N PHE A 104 16.27 -4.48 -3.56
CA PHE A 104 15.58 -5.19 -2.48
C PHE A 104 14.86 -6.45 -2.98
N GLY A 105 14.30 -6.42 -4.18
CA GLY A 105 13.71 -7.60 -4.82
C GLY A 105 14.75 -8.72 -5.03
N LEU A 106 15.92 -8.37 -5.54
CA LEU A 106 17.04 -9.31 -5.70
C LEU A 106 17.52 -9.87 -4.38
N LEU A 107 17.70 -9.02 -3.35
CA LEU A 107 18.02 -9.46 -1.98
C LEU A 107 16.98 -10.46 -1.47
N GLY A 108 15.69 -10.24 -1.75
CA GLY A 108 14.62 -11.17 -1.41
C GLY A 108 14.78 -12.55 -2.04
N LEU A 109 15.25 -12.63 -3.29
CA LEU A 109 15.54 -13.89 -3.97
C LEU A 109 16.72 -14.64 -3.32
N PHE A 110 17.78 -13.92 -2.96
CA PHE A 110 18.93 -14.53 -2.24
C PHE A 110 18.53 -15.07 -0.87
N LEU A 111 17.75 -14.31 -0.10
CA LEU A 111 17.29 -14.77 1.22
C LEU A 111 16.35 -15.97 1.15
N GLU A 112 15.62 -16.15 0.04
CA GLU A 112 14.76 -17.33 -0.15
C GLU A 112 15.57 -18.64 -0.07
N SER A 113 16.81 -18.64 -0.50
CA SER A 113 17.70 -19.83 -0.42
C SER A 113 18.03 -20.19 1.02
N VAL A 114 18.15 -19.19 1.91
CA VAL A 114 18.45 -19.40 3.33
C VAL A 114 17.21 -19.85 4.12
N THR A 115 16.02 -19.38 3.74
CA THR A 115 14.76 -19.69 4.44
C THR A 115 14.19 -21.08 4.11
N LYS A 116 14.84 -21.84 3.22
CA LYS A 116 14.43 -23.22 2.87
C LYS A 116 14.79 -24.27 3.92
N LEU A 117 15.51 -23.90 4.98
CA LEU A 117 15.81 -24.82 6.11
C LEU A 117 14.51 -25.18 6.83
N PRO A 118 14.30 -26.48 7.20
CA PRO A 118 12.99 -26.99 7.64
C PRO A 118 12.37 -26.23 8.83
N LEU A 119 13.16 -25.94 9.85
CA LEU A 119 12.71 -25.24 11.06
C LEU A 119 12.41 -23.74 10.80
N VAL A 120 13.27 -23.09 10.02
CA VAL A 120 13.10 -21.69 9.63
C VAL A 120 11.91 -21.54 8.70
N SER A 121 11.65 -22.54 7.84
CA SER A 121 10.54 -22.54 6.88
C SER A 121 9.18 -22.46 7.57
N SER A 122 8.94 -23.25 8.61
CA SER A 122 7.62 -23.29 9.30
C SER A 122 7.33 -21.99 10.03
N ALA A 123 8.28 -21.48 10.83
CA ALA A 123 8.14 -20.20 11.52
C ALA A 123 8.00 -19.02 10.53
N ASN A 124 8.76 -19.05 9.44
CA ASN A 124 8.71 -18.05 8.40
C ASN A 124 7.35 -18.03 7.69
N ARG A 125 6.75 -19.18 7.40
CA ARG A 125 5.41 -19.30 6.79
C ARG A 125 4.31 -18.80 7.73
N LEU A 126 4.34 -19.20 9.02
CA LEU A 126 3.37 -18.75 10.01
C LEU A 126 3.45 -17.24 10.21
N GLY A 127 4.65 -16.69 10.38
CA GLY A 127 4.85 -15.24 10.46
C GLY A 127 4.39 -14.53 9.20
N GLY A 128 4.62 -15.12 8.03
CA GLY A 128 4.11 -14.64 6.75
C GLY A 128 2.59 -14.61 6.68
N ALA A 129 1.91 -15.64 7.22
CA ALA A 129 0.45 -15.69 7.30
C ALA A 129 -0.10 -14.57 8.19
N ILE A 130 0.53 -14.30 9.34
CA ILE A 130 0.15 -13.22 10.26
C ILE A 130 0.28 -11.86 9.56
N LEU A 131 1.40 -11.59 8.90
CA LEU A 131 1.57 -10.35 8.11
C LEU A 131 0.58 -10.27 6.95
N GLY A 132 0.30 -11.40 6.29
CA GLY A 132 -0.72 -11.49 5.25
C GLY A 132 -2.11 -11.16 5.78
N ALA A 133 -2.47 -11.68 6.95
CA ALA A 133 -3.72 -11.39 7.63
C ALA A 133 -3.84 -9.90 8.01
N LEU A 134 -2.77 -9.32 8.56
CA LEU A 134 -2.73 -7.89 8.89
C LEU A 134 -2.91 -7.03 7.63
N LYS A 135 -2.18 -7.32 6.57
CA LYS A 135 -2.30 -6.61 5.29
C LYS A 135 -3.70 -6.75 4.70
N GLY A 136 -4.23 -7.98 4.65
CA GLY A 136 -5.59 -8.26 4.18
C GLY A 136 -6.64 -7.55 5.02
N GLY A 137 -6.47 -7.55 6.34
CA GLY A 137 -7.34 -6.85 7.28
C GLY A 137 -7.36 -5.34 7.04
N VAL A 138 -6.20 -4.71 6.81
CA VAL A 138 -6.11 -3.29 6.48
C VAL A 138 -6.82 -2.99 5.15
N ILE A 139 -6.63 -3.81 4.12
CA ILE A 139 -7.30 -3.65 2.83
C ILE A 139 -8.83 -3.76 3.00
N VAL A 140 -9.30 -4.79 3.70
CA VAL A 140 -10.73 -4.98 4.00
C VAL A 140 -11.28 -3.81 4.82
N PHE A 141 -10.53 -3.34 5.81
CA PHE A 141 -10.92 -2.17 6.61
C PHE A 141 -11.07 -0.92 5.75
N ILE A 142 -10.14 -0.65 4.84
CA ILE A 142 -10.22 0.50 3.93
C ILE A 142 -11.44 0.36 3.00
N ILE A 143 -11.66 -0.81 2.39
CA ILE A 143 -12.80 -1.06 1.50
C ILE A 143 -14.11 -0.89 2.26
N ALA A 144 -14.24 -1.48 3.44
CA ALA A 144 -15.43 -1.38 4.28
C ALA A 144 -15.70 0.06 4.73
N SER A 145 -14.65 0.81 5.08
CA SER A 145 -14.74 2.22 5.41
C SER A 145 -15.23 3.05 4.23
N LEU A 146 -14.63 2.86 3.05
CA LEU A 146 -15.06 3.56 1.82
C LEU A 146 -16.53 3.27 1.49
N LEU A 147 -16.96 2.01 1.58
CA LEU A 147 -18.37 1.64 1.37
C LEU A 147 -19.31 2.30 2.39
N SER A 148 -18.83 2.52 3.61
CA SER A 148 -19.62 3.17 4.68
C SER A 148 -19.78 4.68 4.47
N PHE A 149 -18.90 5.33 3.70
CA PHE A 149 -19.01 6.74 3.33
C PHE A 149 -19.95 6.99 2.15
N LEU A 150 -20.27 5.95 1.37
CA LEU A 150 -21.17 6.10 0.22
C LEU A 150 -22.62 6.30 0.66
N PRO A 151 -23.37 7.23 0.02
CA PRO A 151 -24.79 7.42 0.31
C PRO A 151 -25.60 6.15 0.09
N ALA A 152 -26.53 5.86 1.00
CA ALA A 152 -27.41 4.68 0.92
C ALA A 152 -28.24 4.61 -0.36
N SER A 153 -28.46 5.75 -1.02
CA SER A 153 -29.16 5.85 -2.32
C SER A 153 -28.39 5.21 -3.47
N THR A 154 -27.10 4.98 -3.32
CA THR A 154 -26.27 4.31 -4.34
C THR A 154 -26.32 2.78 -4.16
N LYS A 155 -26.20 2.02 -5.27
CA LYS A 155 -26.14 0.55 -5.22
C LYS A 155 -25.01 0.05 -4.32
N LEU A 156 -23.85 0.68 -4.35
CA LEU A 156 -22.68 0.32 -3.52
C LEU A 156 -22.88 0.71 -2.04
N GLY A 157 -23.47 1.88 -1.77
CA GLY A 157 -23.75 2.31 -0.39
C GLY A 157 -24.80 1.41 0.28
N SER A 158 -25.85 1.00 -0.43
CA SER A 158 -26.84 0.05 0.09
C SER A 158 -26.24 -1.33 0.39
N LEU A 159 -25.26 -1.79 -0.40
CA LEU A 159 -24.50 -3.02 -0.15
C LEU A 159 -23.63 -2.88 1.10
N GLY A 160 -22.93 -1.74 1.25
CA GLY A 160 -22.12 -1.46 2.44
C GLY A 160 -22.94 -1.45 3.73
N GLN A 161 -24.20 -0.98 3.68
CA GLN A 161 -25.10 -1.01 4.86
C GLN A 161 -25.56 -2.43 5.23
N ARG A 162 -25.71 -3.32 4.25
CA ARG A 162 -26.13 -4.71 4.45
C ARG A 162 -24.95 -5.65 4.75
N SER A 163 -23.72 -5.24 4.48
CA SER A 163 -22.51 -6.04 4.70
C SER A 163 -22.26 -6.25 6.19
N TYR A 164 -22.10 -7.50 6.58
CA TYR A 164 -21.70 -7.89 7.94
C TYR A 164 -20.29 -7.35 8.29
N VAL A 165 -19.33 -7.50 7.38
CA VAL A 165 -17.95 -7.05 7.57
C VAL A 165 -17.91 -5.52 7.72
N ALA A 166 -18.64 -4.78 6.88
CA ALA A 166 -18.71 -3.33 7.00
C ALA A 166 -19.41 -2.88 8.30
N ALA A 167 -20.38 -3.63 8.79
CA ALA A 167 -21.02 -3.36 10.10
C ALA A 167 -20.02 -3.52 11.26
N GLN A 168 -19.18 -4.56 11.24
CA GLN A 168 -18.13 -4.76 12.24
C GLN A 168 -17.08 -3.63 12.18
N VAL A 169 -16.67 -3.23 10.99
CA VAL A 169 -15.73 -2.11 10.83
C VAL A 169 -16.32 -0.80 11.36
N ARG A 170 -17.60 -0.52 11.12
CA ARG A 170 -18.30 0.66 11.69
C ARG A 170 -18.33 0.65 13.20
N TYR A 171 -18.46 -0.52 13.81
CA TYR A 171 -18.46 -0.66 15.28
C TYR A 171 -17.06 -0.39 15.87
N ILE A 172 -16.01 -0.84 15.19
CA ILE A 172 -14.61 -0.68 15.63
C ILE A 172 -14.05 0.71 15.30
N SER A 173 -14.55 1.33 14.22
CA SER A 173 -14.06 2.61 13.71
C SER A 173 -14.02 3.74 14.74
N PRO A 174 -15.07 4.03 15.54
CA PRO A 174 -15.03 5.13 16.52
C PRO A 174 -14.00 4.88 17.63
N VAL A 175 -13.82 3.64 18.06
CA VAL A 175 -12.80 3.25 19.04
C VAL A 175 -11.40 3.46 18.50
N PHE A 176 -11.17 3.10 17.24
CA PHE A 176 -9.91 3.28 16.55
C PHE A 176 -9.55 4.77 16.38
N TYR A 177 -10.52 5.62 15.99
CA TYR A 177 -10.31 7.07 15.89
C TYR A 177 -10.03 7.73 17.24
N GLN A 178 -10.66 7.31 18.31
CA GLN A 178 -10.38 7.81 19.66
C GLN A 178 -8.97 7.46 20.09
N HIS A 179 -8.53 6.21 19.93
CA HIS A 179 -7.17 5.79 20.26
C HIS A 179 -6.10 6.49 19.41
N LEU A 180 -6.35 6.68 18.11
CA LEU A 180 -5.46 7.46 17.25
C LEU A 180 -5.34 8.92 17.71
N ARG A 181 -6.45 9.56 18.06
CA ARG A 181 -6.46 10.94 18.58
C ARG A 181 -5.65 11.03 19.87
N ASP A 182 -5.85 10.09 20.78
CA ASP A 182 -5.13 10.05 22.07
C ASP A 182 -3.62 9.82 21.86
N LEU A 183 -3.23 8.97 20.92
CA LEU A 183 -1.82 8.78 20.56
C LEU A 183 -1.22 10.04 19.96
N ILE A 184 -1.91 10.67 19.00
CA ILE A 184 -1.46 11.89 18.36
C ILE A 184 -1.36 13.03 19.37
N SER A 185 -2.35 13.18 20.26
CA SER A 185 -2.30 14.21 21.30
C SER A 185 -1.14 14.04 22.28
N ARG A 186 -0.76 12.79 22.59
CA ARG A 186 0.42 12.48 23.44
C ARG A 186 1.76 12.74 22.77
N ILE A 187 1.80 12.67 21.42
CA ILE A 187 3.04 12.88 20.65
C ILE A 187 3.25 14.37 20.29
N TRP A 188 2.16 15.10 20.08
CA TRP A 188 2.21 16.47 19.54
C TRP A 188 1.85 17.58 20.53
N LEU A 189 1.34 17.24 21.72
CA LEU A 189 1.06 18.20 22.80
C LEU A 189 1.96 17.82 23.98
N PRO A 190 3.10 18.55 24.17
CA PRO A 190 3.89 18.45 25.38
C PRO A 190 3.13 19.00 26.60
#